data_fc843fab06073abd9c75902ba15850b4
#
_entry.id   fc843fab06073abd9c75902ba15850b4
#
_cell.length_a   1.000
_cell.length_b   1.000
_cell.length_c   1.000
_cell.angle_alpha   90.00
_cell.angle_beta   90.00
_cell.angle_gamma   90.00
#
_symmetry.space_group_name_H-M   'P 1'
#
loop_
_entity.id
_entity.type
_entity.pdbx_description
1 polymer ?
#
loop_
_entity_poly.entity_id
_entity_poly.type
_entity_poly.pdbx_seq_one_letter_code
_entity_poly.pdbx_strand_id
1 'polypeptide(L)'
;MKFAHFSHIWAKPGMTPHQRYEELWRELQLCDELGFDYGFCVEHHFRPDESWMSSPSLYAVGAGARTRRLPLARWVTLSRCTIVQY
;
A
#
# COMPACT_ATOMS: atom_id res chain seq x y z
N MET A 1 5.58 8.13 20.81
CA MET A 1 5.79 8.34 19.35
C MET A 1 5.11 7.20 18.59
N LYS A 2 4.50 7.51 17.47
CA LYS A 2 3.87 6.50 16.60
C LYS A 2 4.61 6.39 15.28
N PHE A 3 4.67 5.19 14.74
CA PHE A 3 5.34 4.90 13.47
C PHE A 3 4.33 4.37 12.47
N ALA A 4 4.48 4.78 11.22
CA ALA A 4 3.66 4.32 10.13
C ALA A 4 4.52 3.91 8.94
N HIS A 5 4.11 2.84 8.27
CA HIS A 5 4.59 2.48 6.94
C HIS A 5 3.76 3.22 5.91
N PHE A 6 4.40 3.81 4.92
CA PHE A 6 3.74 4.49 3.81
C PHE A 6 4.40 4.08 2.50
N SER A 7 3.61 3.62 1.54
CA SER A 7 4.14 3.18 0.26
C SER A 7 3.29 3.68 -0.91
N HIS A 8 3.99 4.14 -1.95
CA HIS A 8 3.42 4.38 -3.27
C HIS A 8 3.41 3.15 -4.17
N ILE A 9 4.05 2.07 -3.75
CA ILE A 9 4.19 0.84 -4.53
C ILE A 9 4.85 1.10 -5.88
N TRP A 10 5.98 1.78 -5.82
CA TRP A 10 6.84 1.94 -6.98
C TRP A 10 7.62 0.66 -7.25
N ALA A 11 7.86 0.41 -8.52
CA ALA A 11 8.74 -0.66 -8.95
C ALA A 11 9.98 -0.12 -9.63
N LYS A 12 11.08 -0.83 -9.44
CA LYS A 12 12.31 -0.58 -10.20
C LYS A 12 12.15 -1.06 -11.64
N PRO A 13 12.88 -0.47 -12.60
CA PRO A 13 12.89 -0.99 -13.96
C PRO A 13 13.17 -2.50 -14.00
N GLY A 14 12.39 -3.23 -14.80
CA GLY A 14 12.51 -4.68 -14.91
C GLY A 14 11.78 -5.50 -13.84
N MET A 15 11.24 -4.87 -12.81
CA MET A 15 10.45 -5.53 -11.79
C MET A 15 9.01 -5.73 -12.26
N THR A 16 8.44 -6.89 -11.97
CA THR A 16 7.02 -7.17 -12.24
C THR A 16 6.13 -6.66 -11.09
N PRO A 17 4.83 -6.39 -11.35
CA PRO A 17 3.88 -6.07 -10.30
C PRO A 17 3.83 -7.14 -9.20
N HIS A 18 3.87 -8.41 -9.59
CA HIS A 18 3.89 -9.52 -8.64
C HIS A 18 5.07 -9.43 -7.67
N GLN A 19 6.27 -9.23 -8.20
CA GLN A 19 7.48 -9.09 -7.38
C GLN A 19 7.38 -7.92 -6.42
N ARG A 20 6.86 -6.77 -6.90
CA ARG A 20 6.72 -5.58 -6.05
C ARG A 20 5.69 -5.78 -4.94
N TYR A 21 4.58 -6.44 -5.22
CA TYR A 21 3.59 -6.76 -4.19
C TYR A 21 4.10 -7.77 -3.17
N GLU A 22 4.89 -8.75 -3.59
CA GLU A 22 5.53 -9.69 -2.66
C GLU A 22 6.50 -8.95 -1.70
N GLU A 23 7.24 -7.97 -2.19
CA GLU A 23 8.05 -7.10 -1.33
C GLU A 23 7.19 -6.30 -0.35
N LEU A 24 6.10 -5.70 -0.83
CA LEU A 24 5.18 -4.95 0.01
C LEU A 24 4.61 -5.80 1.15
N TRP A 25 4.21 -7.03 0.86
CA TRP A 25 3.70 -7.92 1.90
C TRP A 25 4.75 -8.24 2.96
N ARG A 26 6.00 -8.42 2.57
CA ARG A 26 7.11 -8.62 3.51
C ARG A 26 7.38 -7.36 4.35
N GLU A 27 7.36 -6.19 3.72
CA GLU A 27 7.49 -4.91 4.43
C GLU A 27 6.42 -4.76 5.51
N LEU A 28 5.16 -5.03 5.17
CA LEU A 28 4.05 -4.90 6.10
C LEU A 28 4.08 -5.96 7.23
N GLN A 29 4.47 -7.17 6.92
CA GLN A 29 4.68 -8.21 7.94
C GLN A 29 5.77 -7.82 8.92
N LEU A 30 6.87 -7.26 8.44
CA LEU A 30 7.94 -6.75 9.28
C LEU A 30 7.46 -5.58 10.16
N CYS A 31 6.71 -4.66 9.60
CA CYS A 31 6.12 -3.56 10.36
C CYS A 31 5.17 -4.06 11.45
N ASP A 32 4.38 -5.08 11.15
CA ASP A 32 3.48 -5.72 12.11
C ASP A 32 4.27 -6.36 13.26
N GLU A 33 5.34 -7.10 12.96
CA GLU A 33 6.22 -7.72 13.96
C GLU A 33 6.93 -6.69 14.83
N LEU A 34 7.36 -5.57 14.24
CA LEU A 34 8.05 -4.49 14.95
C LEU A 34 7.10 -3.56 15.74
N GLY A 35 5.80 -3.76 15.64
CA GLY A 35 4.82 -2.99 16.39
C GLY A 35 4.54 -1.60 15.81
N PHE A 36 4.61 -1.43 14.50
CA PHE A 36 4.19 -0.19 13.84
C PHE A 36 2.70 0.07 14.10
N ASP A 37 2.35 1.34 14.20
CA ASP A 37 1.00 1.77 14.56
C ASP A 37 0.05 1.80 13.36
N TYR A 38 0.56 2.02 12.14
CA TYR A 38 -0.25 2.11 10.94
C TYR A 38 0.48 1.65 9.68
N GLY A 39 -0.30 1.12 8.74
CA GLY A 39 0.11 0.96 7.35
C GLY A 39 -0.76 1.81 6.44
N PHE A 40 -0.15 2.66 5.62
CA PHE A 40 -0.83 3.54 4.67
C PHE A 40 -0.44 3.21 3.24
N CYS A 41 -1.38 3.35 2.33
CA CYS A 41 -1.13 3.35 0.90
C CYS A 41 -1.79 4.55 0.23
N VAL A 42 -1.34 4.84 -1.00
CA VAL A 42 -1.98 5.82 -1.88
C VAL A 42 -2.90 5.10 -2.87
N GLU A 43 -3.70 5.88 -3.57
CA GLU A 43 -4.49 5.40 -4.70
C GLU A 43 -4.12 6.21 -5.94
N HIS A 44 -3.63 5.54 -6.98
CA HIS A 44 -3.31 6.14 -8.27
C HIS A 44 -3.91 5.30 -9.40
N HIS A 45 -4.34 5.99 -10.45
CA HIS A 45 -4.90 5.39 -11.66
C HIS A 45 -4.20 5.98 -12.88
N PHE A 46 -3.90 5.14 -13.87
CA PHE A 46 -3.30 5.54 -15.13
C PHE A 46 -1.93 6.23 -15.02
N ARG A 47 -1.25 6.03 -13.91
CA ARG A 47 0.07 6.60 -13.64
C ARG A 47 1.03 5.51 -13.14
N PRO A 48 1.44 4.59 -14.03
CA PRO A 48 2.33 3.48 -13.66
C PRO A 48 3.73 3.97 -13.25
N ASP A 49 4.08 5.18 -13.65
CA ASP A 49 5.30 5.89 -13.24
C ASP A 49 5.25 6.38 -11.78
N GLU A 50 4.06 6.56 -11.21
CA GLU A 50 3.89 7.03 -9.83
C GLU A 50 3.57 5.90 -8.86
N SER A 51 2.66 5.02 -9.24
CA SER A 51 2.24 3.94 -8.35
C SER A 51 1.45 2.86 -9.09
N TRP A 52 1.62 1.64 -8.64
CA TRP A 52 0.80 0.50 -9.09
C TRP A 52 -0.36 0.21 -8.14
N MET A 53 -0.60 1.07 -7.16
CA MET A 53 -1.72 0.93 -6.23
C MET A 53 -2.98 1.58 -6.80
N SER A 54 -3.85 0.79 -7.38
CA SER A 54 -5.12 1.24 -7.94
C SER A 54 -6.33 0.97 -7.03
N SER A 55 -6.16 0.14 -6.01
CA SER A 55 -7.25 -0.24 -5.12
C SER A 55 -6.79 -0.42 -3.67
N PRO A 56 -6.93 0.63 -2.84
CA PRO A 56 -6.65 0.53 -1.41
C PRO A 56 -7.45 -0.53 -0.68
N SER A 57 -8.65 -0.85 -1.17
CA SER A 57 -9.45 -1.92 -0.58
C SER A 57 -8.80 -3.29 -0.75
N LEU A 58 -8.26 -3.57 -1.94
CA LEU A 58 -7.52 -4.81 -2.18
C LEU A 58 -6.21 -4.85 -1.39
N TYR A 59 -5.53 -3.71 -1.27
CA TYR A 59 -4.38 -3.58 -0.38
C TYR A 59 -4.74 -3.96 1.06
N ALA A 60 -5.83 -3.41 1.59
CA ALA A 60 -6.25 -3.69 2.96
C ALA A 60 -6.59 -5.17 3.17
N VAL A 61 -7.26 -5.80 2.20
CA VAL A 61 -7.56 -7.25 2.26
C VAL A 61 -6.27 -8.07 2.19
N GLY A 62 -5.40 -7.79 1.25
CA GLY A 62 -4.14 -8.51 1.07
C GLY A 62 -3.20 -8.38 2.26
N ALA A 63 -3.08 -7.18 2.80
CA ALA A 63 -2.29 -6.91 3.98
C ALA A 63 -2.91 -7.51 5.24
N GLY A 64 -4.23 -7.37 5.42
CA GLY A 64 -4.95 -7.91 6.57
C GLY A 64 -4.88 -9.43 6.65
N ALA A 65 -4.81 -10.12 5.51
CA ALA A 65 -4.61 -11.57 5.48
C ALA A 65 -3.22 -12.01 5.92
N ARG A 66 -2.25 -11.10 5.95
CA ARG A 66 -0.82 -11.37 6.22
C ARG A 66 -0.29 -10.72 7.49
N THR A 67 -1.04 -9.83 8.10
CA THR A 67 -0.68 -9.15 9.34
C THR A 67 -1.69 -9.49 10.43
N ARG A 68 -1.32 -9.28 11.69
CA ARG A 68 -2.16 -9.65 12.84
C ARG A 68 -2.67 -8.44 13.61
N ARG A 69 -1.86 -7.38 13.71
CA ARG A 69 -2.11 -6.24 14.58
C ARG A 69 -2.00 -4.90 13.90
N LEU A 70 -1.33 -4.85 12.74
CA LEU A 70 -1.09 -3.60 12.02
C LEU A 70 -2.40 -2.99 11.53
N PRO A 71 -2.85 -1.87 12.08
CA PRO A 71 -4.01 -1.16 11.53
C PRO A 71 -3.70 -0.63 10.14
N LEU A 72 -4.60 -0.90 9.22
CA LEU A 72 -4.44 -0.49 7.83
C LEU A 72 -5.36 0.69 7.53
N ALA A 73 -4.79 1.74 6.99
CA ALA A 73 -5.53 2.91 6.58
C ALA A 73 -5.14 3.31 5.16
N ARG A 74 -6.06 3.96 4.48
CA ARG A 74 -5.74 4.54 3.18
C ARG A 74 -5.50 6.03 3.32
N TRP A 75 -4.44 6.50 2.70
CA TRP A 75 -4.23 7.90 2.44
C TRP A 75 -4.60 8.16 0.99
N VAL A 76 -5.63 8.93 0.75
CA VAL A 76 -6.07 9.28 -0.59
C VAL A 76 -5.42 10.59 -0.99
N THR A 77 -4.42 10.52 -1.83
CA THR A 77 -4.02 11.69 -2.60
C THR A 77 -4.75 11.63 -3.94
N LEU A 78 -5.79 12.41 -4.07
CA LEU A 78 -6.49 12.60 -5.33
C LEU A 78 -5.61 13.41 -6.28
N SER A 79 -4.73 12.76 -6.99
CA SER A 79 -4.14 13.38 -8.17
C SER A 79 -5.04 13.07 -9.37
N ARG A 80 -5.93 14.01 -9.67
CA ARG A 80 -6.67 14.12 -10.93
C ARG A 80 -7.27 12.84 -11.52
N CYS A 81 -8.08 12.16 -10.77
CA CYS A 81 -9.14 11.39 -11.38
C CYS A 81 -10.37 11.53 -10.51
N THR A 82 -11.35 12.26 -11.03
CA THR A 82 -12.68 12.32 -10.45
C THR A 82 -13.27 10.94 -10.59
N ILE A 83 -13.21 10.13 -9.57
CA ILE A 83 -13.90 8.87 -9.58
C ILE A 83 -14.44 8.56 -8.21
N VAL A 84 -15.74 8.60 -8.18
CA VAL A 84 -16.64 7.87 -7.30
C VAL A 84 -16.17 7.77 -5.87
N GLN A 85 -16.65 8.72 -5.10
CA GLN A 85 -16.77 8.55 -3.66
C GLN A 85 -17.70 7.36 -3.39
N TYR A 86 -17.16 6.38 -2.72
CA TYR A 86 -18.00 5.44 -2.02
C TYR A 86 -18.33 5.99 -0.63
#